data_f013357cf7d8a73a41c7466ad1df8cf1
#
_entry.id   f013357cf7d8a73a41c7466ad1df8cf1
#
_cell.length_a   1.000
_cell.length_b   1.000
_cell.length_c   1.000
_cell.angle_alpha   90.00
_cell.angle_beta   90.00
_cell.angle_gamma   90.00
#
_symmetry.space_group_name_H-M   'P 1'
#
loop_
_entity.id
_entity.type
_entity.pdbx_description
1 polymer ?
#
loop_
_entity_poly.entity_id
_entity_poly.type
_entity_poly.pdbx_seq_one_letter_code
_entity_poly.pdbx_strand_id
1 'polypeptide(L)'
;GLPYGWEKKFDGKMNGFIYINHVTGETRTSPPTHGSSGTGPAPVQISAREQGSCKSGWRYAFNYCYYISAFADIQSHSGAQAACKTQGGELFWPQFAFESFFLKKTLNKVKISTHFFWTNGEKHSGKWDWGTGHPAFSNPKWSSGQPDGSGTCLAVYAHTGFLDDQPCETQYNYVCKTKP
;
A
#
# COMPACT_ATOMS: atom_id res chain seq x y z
N GLY A 1 -2.62 -19.80 10.62
CA GLY A 1 -2.44 -19.00 9.40
C GLY A 1 -0.97 -18.82 9.09
N LEU A 2 -0.62 -18.36 7.90
CA LEU A 2 0.77 -18.06 7.55
C LEU A 2 1.30 -16.88 8.34
N PRO A 3 2.61 -16.81 8.61
CA PRO A 3 3.24 -15.65 9.23
C PRO A 3 3.02 -14.39 8.39
N TYR A 4 3.14 -13.22 9.04
CA TYR A 4 2.99 -11.94 8.36
C TYR A 4 3.90 -11.80 7.14
N GLY A 5 3.35 -11.29 6.04
CA GLY A 5 4.09 -11.09 4.78
C GLY A 5 4.14 -12.32 3.87
N TRP A 6 3.67 -13.48 4.32
CA TRP A 6 3.68 -14.70 3.51
C TRP A 6 2.37 -14.95 2.77
N GLU A 7 2.48 -15.28 1.49
CA GLU A 7 1.40 -15.75 0.63
C GLU A 7 1.63 -17.20 0.24
N LYS A 8 0.54 -17.99 0.18
CA LYS A 8 0.54 -19.32 -0.44
C LYS A 8 -0.04 -19.22 -1.84
N LYS A 9 0.75 -19.62 -2.84
CA LYS A 9 0.34 -19.59 -4.25
C LYS A 9 0.54 -20.96 -4.87
N PHE A 10 -0.41 -21.39 -5.70
CA PHE A 10 -0.25 -22.63 -6.48
C PHE A 10 0.62 -22.35 -7.70
N ASP A 11 1.67 -23.15 -7.88
CA ASP A 11 2.55 -23.11 -9.04
C ASP A 11 2.24 -24.32 -9.95
N GLY A 12 1.62 -24.05 -11.10
CA GLY A 12 1.22 -25.08 -12.05
C GLY A 12 2.39 -25.82 -12.72
N LYS A 13 3.59 -25.22 -12.76
CA LYS A 13 4.80 -25.87 -13.33
C LYS A 13 5.36 -26.92 -12.38
N MET A 14 5.29 -26.66 -11.09
CA MET A 14 5.74 -27.57 -10.04
C MET A 14 4.64 -28.50 -9.55
N ASN A 15 3.40 -28.30 -10.01
CA ASN A 15 2.19 -28.98 -9.51
C ASN A 15 2.10 -28.99 -7.99
N GLY A 16 2.42 -27.84 -7.37
CA GLY A 16 2.51 -27.71 -5.93
C GLY A 16 2.30 -26.27 -5.45
N PHE A 17 2.37 -26.08 -4.13
CA PHE A 17 2.27 -24.74 -3.55
C PHE A 17 3.66 -24.17 -3.31
N ILE A 18 3.81 -22.88 -3.63
CA ILE A 18 4.93 -22.05 -3.22
C ILE A 18 4.45 -21.04 -2.17
N TYR A 19 5.35 -20.67 -1.28
CA TYR A 19 5.12 -19.66 -0.25
C TYR A 19 6.07 -18.50 -0.55
N ILE A 20 5.51 -17.32 -0.73
CA ILE A 20 6.24 -16.12 -1.11
C ILE A 20 6.16 -15.13 0.06
N ASN A 21 7.33 -14.70 0.54
CA ASN A 21 7.41 -13.61 1.50
C ASN A 21 7.57 -12.29 0.76
N HIS A 22 6.52 -11.48 0.73
CA HIS A 22 6.51 -10.19 0.05
C HIS A 22 7.31 -9.10 0.77
N VAL A 23 7.73 -9.35 2.00
CA VAL A 23 8.58 -8.43 2.76
C VAL A 23 10.05 -8.64 2.42
N THR A 24 10.47 -9.91 2.31
CA THR A 24 11.89 -10.27 2.08
C THR A 24 12.18 -10.69 0.64
N GLY A 25 11.14 -10.94 -0.18
CA GLY A 25 11.28 -11.54 -1.51
C GLY A 25 11.58 -13.04 -1.50
N GLU A 26 11.60 -13.65 -0.33
CA GLU A 26 11.90 -15.07 -0.18
C GLU A 26 10.78 -15.95 -0.75
N THR A 27 11.16 -17.02 -1.45
CA THR A 27 10.23 -18.04 -1.96
C THR A 27 10.62 -19.42 -1.44
N ARG A 28 9.64 -20.17 -0.94
CA ARG A 28 9.82 -21.53 -0.40
C ARG A 28 8.75 -22.49 -0.96
N THR A 29 9.08 -23.78 -0.97
CA THR A 29 8.13 -24.87 -1.31
C THR A 29 7.46 -25.46 -0.08
N SER A 30 7.88 -25.08 1.13
CA SER A 30 7.29 -25.53 2.40
C SER A 30 6.66 -24.35 3.16
N PRO A 31 5.59 -24.59 3.96
CA PRO A 31 4.99 -23.54 4.78
C PRO A 31 5.99 -22.93 5.76
N PRO A 32 6.05 -21.59 5.88
CA PRO A 32 6.84 -20.96 6.92
C PRO A 32 6.20 -21.23 8.28
N THR A 33 7.02 -21.67 9.24
CA THR A 33 6.57 -21.93 10.62
C THR A 33 6.73 -20.69 11.48
N HIS A 34 5.83 -20.50 12.44
CA HIS A 34 6.01 -19.54 13.53
C HIS A 34 7.11 -20.08 14.46
N GLY A 35 8.33 -19.57 14.33
CA GLY A 35 9.41 -19.72 15.30
C GLY A 35 9.68 -21.14 15.80
N SER A 36 10.62 -21.83 15.19
CA SER A 36 11.46 -22.78 15.93
C SER A 36 12.92 -22.43 15.66
N SER A 37 13.62 -22.16 16.74
CA SER A 37 15.07 -22.04 16.78
C SER A 37 15.70 -23.38 16.38
N GLY A 38 16.01 -23.55 15.10
CA GLY A 38 16.80 -24.65 14.59
C GLY A 38 18.22 -24.17 14.34
N THR A 39 19.19 -24.90 14.86
CA THR A 39 20.63 -24.75 14.59
C THR A 39 20.91 -25.00 13.10
N GLY A 40 20.69 -23.97 12.30
CA GLY A 40 21.18 -23.84 10.92
C GLY A 40 22.39 -22.90 10.90
N PRO A 41 23.12 -22.79 9.76
CA PRO A 41 24.23 -21.85 9.65
C PRO A 41 23.74 -20.48 10.15
N ALA A 42 24.61 -19.81 10.91
CA ALA A 42 24.30 -18.58 11.62
C ALA A 42 23.45 -17.65 10.72
N PRO A 43 22.31 -17.14 11.23
CA PRO A 43 21.51 -16.22 10.46
C PRO A 43 22.45 -15.11 10.01
N VAL A 44 22.49 -14.86 8.69
CA VAL A 44 23.08 -13.63 8.17
C VAL A 44 22.41 -12.53 8.97
N GLN A 45 23.15 -11.93 9.87
CA GLN A 45 22.68 -10.77 10.61
C GLN A 45 22.51 -9.67 9.57
N ILE A 46 21.29 -9.57 9.02
CA ILE A 46 20.89 -8.37 8.32
C ILE A 46 21.04 -7.29 9.36
N SER A 47 22.11 -6.52 9.23
CA SER A 47 22.42 -5.44 10.15
C SER A 47 21.16 -4.56 10.25
N ALA A 48 20.87 -4.04 11.44
CA ALA A 48 19.75 -3.11 11.67
C ALA A 48 19.77 -1.87 10.73
N ARG A 49 20.79 -1.74 9.88
CA ARG A 49 20.94 -0.76 8.81
C ARG A 49 20.13 -1.08 7.54
N GLU A 50 19.62 -2.30 7.36
CA GLU A 50 18.84 -2.69 6.18
C GLU A 50 17.32 -2.67 6.44
N GLN A 51 16.87 -2.50 7.67
CA GLN A 51 15.51 -2.07 7.96
C GLN A 51 15.48 -0.56 7.79
N GLY A 52 15.04 -0.10 6.62
CA GLY A 52 14.92 1.31 6.31
C GLY A 52 14.22 2.05 7.46
N SER A 53 14.90 3.01 8.09
CA SER A 53 14.32 3.81 9.15
C SER A 53 13.48 4.93 8.53
N CYS A 54 12.20 4.92 8.78
CA CYS A 54 11.33 6.03 8.43
C CYS A 54 11.52 7.20 9.41
N LYS A 55 11.34 8.42 8.93
CA LYS A 55 11.29 9.61 9.78
C LYS A 55 10.11 9.55 10.76
N SER A 56 10.18 10.32 11.84
CA SER A 56 9.13 10.39 12.85
C SER A 56 7.74 10.61 12.23
N GLY A 57 6.74 9.87 12.71
CA GLY A 57 5.37 9.91 12.20
C GLY A 57 5.10 9.03 10.97
N TRP A 58 6.13 8.49 10.34
CA TRP A 58 6.01 7.57 9.22
C TRP A 58 6.14 6.11 9.67
N ARG A 59 5.45 5.21 9.00
CA ARG A 59 5.45 3.77 9.30
C ARG A 59 6.15 2.99 8.21
N TYR A 60 7.12 2.17 8.58
CA TYR A 60 7.81 1.28 7.66
C TYR A 60 6.98 0.03 7.35
N ALA A 61 6.81 -0.26 6.08
CA ALA A 61 6.25 -1.51 5.58
C ALA A 61 6.65 -1.70 4.09
N PHE A 62 6.84 -2.94 3.64
CA PHE A 62 7.09 -3.30 2.23
C PHE A 62 8.23 -2.49 1.57
N ASN A 63 9.30 -2.21 2.31
CA ASN A 63 10.44 -1.38 1.85
C ASN A 63 10.07 0.08 1.51
N TYR A 64 8.98 0.58 2.11
CA TYR A 64 8.52 1.97 2.01
C TYR A 64 8.14 2.53 3.37
N CYS A 65 8.11 3.84 3.43
CA CYS A 65 7.58 4.60 4.54
C CYS A 65 6.22 5.19 4.16
N TYR A 66 5.25 5.09 5.07
CA TYR A 66 3.88 5.57 4.87
C TYR A 66 3.53 6.58 5.95
N TYR A 67 3.01 7.73 5.54
CA TYR A 67 2.43 8.73 6.41
C TYR A 67 0.94 8.82 6.14
N ILE A 68 0.16 8.88 7.20
CA ILE A 68 -1.30 9.05 7.14
C ILE A 68 -1.60 10.43 7.72
N SER A 69 -2.33 11.26 6.97
CA SER A 69 -2.69 12.60 7.40
C SER A 69 -3.44 12.59 8.74
N ALA A 70 -3.26 13.64 9.54
CA ALA A 70 -3.96 13.80 10.80
C ALA A 70 -5.48 13.90 10.60
N PHE A 71 -6.26 13.67 11.66
CA PHE A 71 -7.72 13.65 11.61
C PHE A 71 -8.34 14.86 10.90
N ALA A 72 -7.87 16.06 11.23
CA ALA A 72 -8.40 17.30 10.64
C ALA A 72 -7.65 17.76 9.38
N ASP A 73 -6.59 17.04 8.97
CA ASP A 73 -5.81 17.38 7.78
C ASP A 73 -6.42 16.68 6.56
N ILE A 74 -7.40 17.35 5.99
CA ILE A 74 -8.10 16.96 4.78
C ILE A 74 -7.75 17.93 3.65
N GLN A 75 -7.56 17.41 2.44
CA GLN A 75 -7.11 18.17 1.27
C GLN A 75 -7.90 17.75 0.03
N SER A 76 -7.96 18.64 -0.96
CA SER A 76 -8.27 18.23 -2.34
C SER A 76 -7.18 17.28 -2.87
N HIS A 77 -7.42 16.60 -3.97
CA HIS A 77 -6.44 15.67 -4.54
C HIS A 77 -5.08 16.36 -4.81
N SER A 78 -5.09 17.51 -5.49
CA SER A 78 -3.87 18.29 -5.76
C SER A 78 -3.24 18.84 -4.48
N GLY A 79 -4.04 19.23 -3.49
CA GLY A 79 -3.57 19.64 -2.16
C GLY A 79 -2.85 18.50 -1.44
N ALA A 80 -3.39 17.29 -1.51
CA ALA A 80 -2.78 16.09 -0.93
C ALA A 80 -1.45 15.73 -1.62
N GLN A 81 -1.38 15.85 -2.96
CA GLN A 81 -0.12 15.67 -3.71
C GLN A 81 0.93 16.68 -3.24
N ALA A 82 0.57 17.96 -3.12
CA ALA A 82 1.47 19.00 -2.65
C ALA A 82 1.91 18.77 -1.19
N ALA A 83 0.99 18.38 -0.32
CA ALA A 83 1.29 18.08 1.09
C ALA A 83 2.27 16.90 1.22
N CYS A 84 2.08 15.82 0.46
CA CYS A 84 3.01 14.69 0.44
C CYS A 84 4.40 15.10 -0.07
N LYS A 85 4.45 15.89 -1.14
CA LYS A 85 5.71 16.39 -1.70
C LYS A 85 6.47 17.26 -0.69
N THR A 86 5.80 18.14 0.03
CA THR A 86 6.40 18.96 1.08
C THR A 86 6.98 18.11 2.20
N GLN A 87 6.40 16.96 2.47
CA GLN A 87 6.89 16.00 3.45
C GLN A 87 7.97 15.05 2.89
N GLY A 88 8.42 15.26 1.65
CA GLY A 88 9.46 14.43 1.01
C GLY A 88 8.97 13.05 0.59
N GLY A 89 7.69 12.94 0.27
CA GLY A 89 7.08 11.74 -0.29
C GLY A 89 6.18 12.08 -1.47
N GLU A 90 5.42 11.10 -1.90
CA GLU A 90 4.40 11.22 -2.94
C GLU A 90 3.06 10.75 -2.38
N LEU A 91 1.96 11.16 -2.99
CA LEU A 91 0.66 10.61 -2.67
C LEU A 91 0.66 9.10 -2.99
N PHE A 92 0.02 8.30 -2.16
CA PHE A 92 0.08 6.85 -2.20
C PHE A 92 -0.32 6.27 -3.57
N TRP A 93 0.47 5.34 -4.04
CA TRP A 93 0.18 4.46 -5.18
C TRP A 93 0.54 3.03 -4.82
N PRO A 94 -0.29 2.02 -5.15
CA PRO A 94 0.00 0.65 -4.82
C PRO A 94 1.03 0.04 -5.78
N GLN A 95 2.09 -0.53 -5.25
CA GLN A 95 3.03 -1.36 -6.02
C GLN A 95 2.56 -2.82 -6.07
N PHE A 96 1.85 -3.27 -5.03
CA PHE A 96 1.34 -4.63 -4.90
C PHE A 96 -0.09 -4.59 -4.36
N ALA A 97 -0.90 -5.59 -4.70
CA ALA A 97 -2.26 -5.73 -4.19
C ALA A 97 -2.34 -5.75 -2.63
N PHE A 98 -1.27 -6.19 -1.97
CA PHE A 98 -1.17 -6.23 -0.50
C PHE A 98 -1.07 -4.87 0.17
N GLU A 99 -0.59 -3.84 -0.51
CA GLU A 99 -0.49 -2.50 0.08
C GLU A 99 -1.88 -1.94 0.40
N SER A 100 -2.87 -2.18 -0.44
CA SER A 100 -4.26 -1.78 -0.17
C SER A 100 -4.82 -2.50 1.08
N PHE A 101 -4.47 -3.77 1.26
CA PHE A 101 -4.87 -4.52 2.46
C PHE A 101 -4.14 -4.03 3.72
N PHE A 102 -2.84 -3.73 3.61
CA PHE A 102 -2.07 -3.12 4.69
C PHE A 102 -2.65 -1.76 5.07
N LEU A 103 -2.96 -0.92 4.09
CA LEU A 103 -3.64 0.35 4.33
C LEU A 103 -4.94 0.13 5.08
N LYS A 104 -5.84 -0.71 4.59
CA LYS A 104 -7.09 -1.05 5.30
C LYS A 104 -6.85 -1.37 6.77
N LYS A 105 -5.92 -2.30 7.06
CA LYS A 105 -5.61 -2.72 8.44
C LYS A 105 -5.02 -1.58 9.29
N THR A 106 -4.27 -0.69 8.66
CA THR A 106 -3.64 0.45 9.33
C THR A 106 -4.64 1.58 9.53
N LEU A 107 -5.43 1.89 8.52
CA LEU A 107 -6.45 2.94 8.54
C LEU A 107 -7.56 2.67 9.55
N ASN A 108 -7.96 1.41 9.71
CA ASN A 108 -8.93 1.01 10.75
C ASN A 108 -8.45 1.28 12.18
N LYS A 109 -7.16 1.55 12.38
CA LYS A 109 -6.58 1.88 13.69
C LYS A 109 -6.33 3.37 13.89
N VAL A 110 -6.49 4.16 12.85
CA VAL A 110 -6.26 5.61 12.87
C VAL A 110 -7.60 6.32 12.88
N LYS A 111 -7.73 7.33 13.75
CA LYS A 111 -8.88 8.24 13.68
C LYS A 111 -8.72 9.11 12.43
N ILE A 112 -9.73 9.06 11.57
CA ILE A 112 -9.83 9.85 10.34
C ILE A 112 -11.16 10.56 10.33
N SER A 113 -11.23 11.71 9.70
CA SER A 113 -12.46 12.51 9.60
C SER A 113 -13.31 12.13 8.40
N THR A 114 -12.73 11.44 7.43
CA THR A 114 -13.39 11.06 6.18
C THR A 114 -13.38 9.54 6.00
N HIS A 115 -14.30 9.02 5.20
CA HIS A 115 -14.31 7.60 4.87
C HIS A 115 -13.34 7.23 3.74
N PHE A 116 -12.74 8.23 3.09
CA PHE A 116 -11.87 8.08 1.95
C PHE A 116 -10.49 8.66 2.21
N PHE A 117 -9.52 8.10 1.50
CA PHE A 117 -8.15 8.60 1.43
C PHE A 117 -7.76 8.81 -0.02
N TRP A 118 -7.18 9.96 -0.32
CA TRP A 118 -6.59 10.20 -1.61
C TRP A 118 -5.42 9.26 -1.89
N THR A 119 -5.38 8.79 -3.14
CA THR A 119 -4.25 8.09 -3.75
C THR A 119 -3.73 8.92 -4.92
N ASN A 120 -2.57 8.57 -5.50
CA ASN A 120 -2.01 9.31 -6.64
C ASN A 120 -2.70 8.99 -7.98
N GLY A 121 -3.76 8.19 -7.97
CA GLY A 121 -4.44 7.78 -9.18
C GLY A 121 -5.30 8.89 -9.78
N GLU A 122 -5.15 9.08 -11.09
CA GLU A 122 -5.94 10.02 -11.89
C GLU A 122 -6.36 9.41 -13.22
N LYS A 123 -7.37 9.98 -13.84
CA LYS A 123 -7.86 9.59 -15.16
C LYS A 123 -7.39 10.59 -16.21
N HIS A 124 -6.49 10.17 -17.07
CA HIS A 124 -5.97 10.95 -18.18
C HIS A 124 -6.41 10.36 -19.52
N SER A 125 -7.03 11.17 -20.37
CA SER A 125 -7.51 10.73 -21.70
C SER A 125 -8.33 9.43 -21.66
N GLY A 126 -9.19 9.30 -20.62
CA GLY A 126 -10.06 8.14 -20.44
C GLY A 126 -9.41 6.92 -19.79
N LYS A 127 -8.14 6.97 -19.46
CA LYS A 127 -7.38 5.88 -18.82
C LYS A 127 -6.95 6.26 -17.43
N TRP A 128 -7.03 5.30 -16.51
CA TRP A 128 -6.50 5.44 -15.16
C TRP A 128 -5.02 5.14 -15.11
N ASP A 129 -4.26 5.92 -14.38
CA ASP A 129 -2.85 5.67 -14.08
C ASP A 129 -2.49 6.18 -12.68
N TRP A 130 -1.28 5.80 -12.22
CA TRP A 130 -0.73 6.22 -10.92
C TRP A 130 0.26 7.39 -11.05
N GLY A 131 0.38 7.97 -12.25
CA GLY A 131 1.37 8.99 -12.58
C GLY A 131 2.66 8.44 -13.17
N THR A 132 3.50 9.34 -13.67
CA THR A 132 4.75 9.00 -14.35
C THR A 132 5.74 8.30 -13.40
N GLY A 133 6.36 7.22 -13.88
CA GLY A 133 7.36 6.46 -13.12
C GLY A 133 6.78 5.41 -12.18
N HIS A 134 5.46 5.27 -12.11
CA HIS A 134 4.78 4.27 -11.30
C HIS A 134 4.39 3.03 -12.10
N PRO A 135 4.07 1.91 -11.41
CA PRO A 135 3.59 0.69 -12.08
C PRO A 135 2.33 0.95 -12.91
N ALA A 136 2.13 0.12 -13.93
CA ALA A 136 0.90 0.18 -14.71
C ALA A 136 -0.35 -0.03 -13.83
N PHE A 137 -1.41 0.70 -14.14
CA PHE A 137 -2.70 0.52 -13.49
C PHE A 137 -3.33 -0.78 -13.98
N SER A 138 -3.14 -1.86 -13.22
CA SER A 138 -3.59 -3.20 -13.58
C SER A 138 -4.35 -3.86 -12.44
N ASN A 139 -5.38 -4.61 -12.78
CA ASN A 139 -6.21 -5.37 -11.83
C ASN A 139 -6.70 -4.55 -10.62
N PRO A 140 -7.26 -3.35 -10.83
CA PRO A 140 -7.73 -2.51 -9.74
C PRO A 140 -8.85 -3.20 -8.95
N LYS A 141 -8.85 -3.01 -7.65
CA LYS A 141 -9.93 -3.46 -6.77
C LYS A 141 -10.89 -2.28 -6.55
N TRP A 142 -11.93 -2.24 -7.34
CA TRP A 142 -12.99 -1.24 -7.21
C TRP A 142 -14.00 -1.58 -6.13
N SER A 143 -14.54 -0.56 -5.48
CA SER A 143 -15.73 -0.67 -4.64
C SER A 143 -16.93 -1.11 -5.49
N SER A 144 -17.94 -1.68 -4.86
CA SER A 144 -19.13 -2.14 -5.59
C SER A 144 -19.79 -0.98 -6.33
N GLY A 145 -20.02 -1.15 -7.64
CA GLY A 145 -20.59 -0.12 -8.51
C GLY A 145 -19.59 0.90 -9.06
N GLN A 146 -18.30 0.78 -8.73
CA GLN A 146 -17.26 1.70 -9.19
C GLN A 146 -16.41 1.12 -10.35
N PRO A 147 -15.85 1.97 -11.23
CA PRO A 147 -15.99 3.42 -11.27
C PRO A 147 -17.36 3.83 -11.90
N ASP A 148 -18.03 4.80 -11.31
CA ASP A 148 -19.35 5.28 -11.76
C ASP A 148 -19.28 6.58 -12.60
N GLY A 149 -18.09 7.13 -12.76
CA GLY A 149 -17.86 8.35 -13.52
C GLY A 149 -18.10 9.63 -12.73
N SER A 150 -18.23 9.53 -11.39
CA SER A 150 -18.45 10.70 -10.53
C SER A 150 -17.23 11.63 -10.44
N GLY A 151 -16.03 11.10 -10.73
CA GLY A 151 -14.80 11.87 -10.68
C GLY A 151 -13.69 11.35 -11.59
N THR A 152 -12.55 12.04 -11.53
CA THR A 152 -11.33 11.70 -12.28
C THR A 152 -10.12 11.47 -11.36
N CYS A 153 -10.30 11.50 -10.05
CA CYS A 153 -9.26 11.22 -9.07
C CYS A 153 -9.64 9.98 -8.24
N LEU A 154 -8.64 9.18 -7.85
CA LEU A 154 -8.85 7.94 -7.12
C LEU A 154 -8.69 8.11 -5.61
N ALA A 155 -9.69 7.69 -4.89
CA ALA A 155 -9.65 7.52 -3.46
C ALA A 155 -9.77 6.04 -3.07
N VAL A 156 -9.28 5.69 -1.90
CA VAL A 156 -9.49 4.37 -1.27
C VAL A 156 -10.54 4.51 -0.18
N TYR A 157 -11.57 3.68 -0.23
CA TYR A 157 -12.53 3.58 0.86
C TYR A 157 -11.90 2.85 2.05
N ALA A 158 -11.81 3.54 3.18
CA ALA A 158 -11.04 3.09 4.35
C ALA A 158 -11.47 1.71 4.88
N HIS A 159 -12.77 1.42 4.86
CA HIS A 159 -13.30 0.17 5.41
C HIS A 159 -13.00 -1.07 4.55
N THR A 160 -12.92 -0.91 3.24
CA THR A 160 -12.70 -2.03 2.31
C THR A 160 -11.29 -2.08 1.77
N GLY A 161 -10.61 -0.93 1.64
CA GLY A 161 -9.36 -0.79 0.93
C GLY A 161 -9.53 -0.77 -0.59
N PHE A 162 -10.77 -0.61 -1.08
CA PHE A 162 -11.11 -0.63 -2.50
C PHE A 162 -11.18 0.79 -3.07
N LEU A 163 -10.97 0.89 -4.36
CA LEU A 163 -10.93 2.15 -5.10
C LEU A 163 -12.32 2.69 -5.41
N ASP A 164 -12.37 4.00 -5.49
CA ASP A 164 -13.54 4.78 -5.84
C ASP A 164 -13.11 6.00 -6.64
N ASP A 165 -13.84 6.37 -7.70
CA ASP A 165 -13.55 7.56 -8.48
C ASP A 165 -14.32 8.76 -7.90
N GLN A 166 -13.59 9.78 -7.51
CA GLN A 166 -14.11 10.91 -6.76
C GLN A 166 -13.79 12.24 -7.47
N PRO A 167 -14.64 13.28 -7.28
CA PRO A 167 -14.31 14.63 -7.74
C PRO A 167 -13.03 15.11 -7.04
N CYS A 168 -12.04 15.55 -7.81
CA CYS A 168 -10.71 15.90 -7.32
C CYS A 168 -10.69 17.03 -6.27
N GLU A 169 -11.71 17.89 -6.29
CA GLU A 169 -11.84 19.02 -5.33
C GLU A 169 -12.39 18.61 -3.97
N THR A 170 -12.88 17.37 -3.83
CA THR A 170 -13.39 16.90 -2.53
C THR A 170 -12.26 16.84 -1.50
N GLN A 171 -12.58 17.18 -0.26
CA GLN A 171 -11.61 17.21 0.84
C GLN A 171 -11.59 15.86 1.55
N TYR A 172 -10.48 15.13 1.43
CA TYR A 172 -10.28 13.85 2.09
C TYR A 172 -8.96 13.80 2.85
N ASN A 173 -8.87 12.87 3.80
CA ASN A 173 -7.60 12.44 4.33
C ASN A 173 -6.73 11.85 3.21
N TYR A 174 -5.44 11.72 3.44
CA TYR A 174 -4.51 11.22 2.43
C TYR A 174 -3.39 10.38 3.04
N VAL A 175 -2.77 9.58 2.20
CA VAL A 175 -1.62 8.75 2.56
C VAL A 175 -0.45 9.11 1.67
N CYS A 176 0.69 9.42 2.27
CA CYS A 176 1.94 9.62 1.56
C CYS A 176 2.82 8.37 1.63
N LYS A 177 3.62 8.17 0.60
CA LYS A 177 4.56 7.06 0.44
C LYS A 177 5.92 7.58 0.00
N THR A 178 7.00 7.02 0.53
CA THR A 178 8.37 7.32 0.10
C THR A 178 9.27 6.11 0.34
N LYS A 179 10.44 6.11 -0.30
CA LYS A 179 11.53 5.21 0.10
C LYS A 179 12.08 5.62 1.47
N PRO A 180 12.65 4.69 2.24
CA PRO A 180 13.37 5.00 3.48
C PRO A 180 14.56 5.90 3.28
#